data_503127571681150b14e927c0f3c6620e
#
_entry.id   503127571681150b14e927c0f3c6620e
#
_cell.length_a   1.000
_cell.length_b   1.000
_cell.length_c   1.000
_cell.angle_alpha   90.00
_cell.angle_beta   90.00
_cell.angle_gamma   90.00
#
_symmetry.space_group_name_H-M   'P 1'
#
loop_
_entity.id
_entity.type
_entity.pdbx_description
1 polymer ?
#
loop_
_entity_poly.entity_id
_entity_poly.type
_entity_poly.pdbx_seq_one_letter_code
_entity_poly.pdbx_strand_id
1 'polypeptide(L)'
;MENLEAAVAEIKKELPGMTMSENEKMSGHTSMRVGGAVRAYAAPQEVSSLSKVCFILKEHDLAPYILGNGTNVVFPDDGCPDLFVIGTEKLNQLFLCGEGKIYAGAGVSLSKLAGFAQQNSLTGLEFASGIPGTVGGGTVMNAGAYGGEMKDCIESVVIYYLPEQKLYELSREQCKFAYRSSLFQTMAGCVILSVVFSLESGDGEQIAEKMRELNARRRDKQPLDLPSAGSAFKRPEGHYAAR
;
A
#
# COMPACT_ATOMS: atom_id res chain seq x y z
N MET A 1 -24.12 -6.63 -11.88
CA MET A 1 -24.74 -5.88 -10.74
C MET A 1 -25.34 -6.83 -9.70
N GLU A 2 -26.22 -7.77 -10.05
CA GLU A 2 -26.85 -8.69 -9.07
C GLU A 2 -25.85 -9.45 -8.20
N ASN A 3 -24.77 -10.00 -8.78
CA ASN A 3 -23.73 -10.71 -8.01
C ASN A 3 -23.05 -9.81 -6.98
N LEU A 4 -22.80 -8.55 -7.33
CA LEU A 4 -22.12 -7.60 -6.42
C LEU A 4 -23.05 -7.19 -5.27
N GLU A 5 -24.35 -7.01 -5.53
CA GLU A 5 -25.34 -6.73 -4.50
C GLU A 5 -25.50 -7.90 -3.53
N ALA A 6 -25.56 -9.12 -4.07
CA ALA A 6 -25.62 -10.33 -3.26
C ALA A 6 -24.35 -10.49 -2.38
N ALA A 7 -23.17 -10.30 -2.96
CA ALA A 7 -21.91 -10.35 -2.21
C ALA A 7 -21.86 -9.29 -1.09
N VAL A 8 -22.28 -8.05 -1.37
CA VAL A 8 -22.34 -6.97 -0.38
C VAL A 8 -23.27 -7.33 0.79
N ALA A 9 -24.45 -7.88 0.49
CA ALA A 9 -25.43 -8.31 1.50
C ALA A 9 -24.87 -9.46 2.37
N GLU A 10 -24.21 -10.43 1.75
CA GLU A 10 -23.58 -11.56 2.45
C GLU A 10 -22.43 -11.10 3.34
N ILE A 11 -21.56 -10.22 2.84
CA ILE A 11 -20.44 -9.66 3.63
C ILE A 11 -20.97 -8.92 4.87
N LYS A 12 -22.00 -8.11 4.75
CA LYS A 12 -22.62 -7.41 5.90
C LYS A 12 -23.18 -8.38 6.92
N LYS A 13 -23.81 -9.46 6.47
CA LYS A 13 -24.36 -10.50 7.34
C LYS A 13 -23.26 -11.27 8.09
N GLU A 14 -22.21 -11.67 7.38
CA GLU A 14 -21.14 -12.51 7.93
C GLU A 14 -20.12 -11.72 8.77
N LEU A 15 -19.96 -10.41 8.49
CA LEU A 15 -18.99 -9.53 9.15
C LEU A 15 -19.65 -8.23 9.67
N PRO A 16 -20.65 -8.32 10.58
CA PRO A 16 -21.46 -7.16 10.99
C PRO A 16 -20.67 -6.05 11.70
N GLY A 17 -19.49 -6.37 12.25
CA GLY A 17 -18.60 -5.40 12.92
C GLY A 17 -17.54 -4.77 12.01
N MET A 18 -17.48 -5.16 10.74
CA MET A 18 -16.48 -4.61 9.81
C MET A 18 -16.88 -3.23 9.31
N THR A 19 -15.90 -2.32 9.22
CA THR A 19 -16.11 -1.02 8.58
C THR A 19 -16.37 -1.22 7.10
N MET A 20 -17.58 -0.87 6.65
CA MET A 20 -18.00 -0.98 5.25
C MET A 20 -19.01 0.12 4.91
N SER A 21 -18.87 0.71 3.72
CA SER A 21 -19.77 1.74 3.16
C SER A 21 -20.20 1.33 1.75
N GLU A 22 -21.45 1.64 1.40
CA GLU A 22 -21.92 1.52 0.02
C GLU A 22 -21.98 2.90 -0.64
N ASN A 23 -21.84 2.90 -1.98
CA ASN A 23 -21.79 4.13 -2.79
C ASN A 23 -20.76 5.13 -2.26
N GLU A 24 -19.60 4.61 -1.84
CA GLU A 24 -18.52 5.38 -1.22
C GLU A 24 -17.76 6.20 -2.25
N LYS A 25 -17.63 7.51 -2.02
CA LYS A 25 -16.90 8.41 -2.91
C LYS A 25 -15.39 8.24 -2.77
N MET A 26 -14.73 7.89 -3.84
CA MET A 26 -13.29 7.67 -3.86
C MET A 26 -12.48 8.96 -3.70
N SER A 27 -13.08 10.13 -3.90
CA SER A 27 -12.44 11.42 -3.58
C SER A 27 -12.01 11.57 -2.12
N GLY A 28 -12.65 10.85 -1.19
CA GLY A 28 -12.25 10.77 0.22
C GLY A 28 -11.09 9.83 0.50
N HIS A 29 -10.75 8.95 -0.45
CA HIS A 29 -9.74 7.89 -0.31
C HIS A 29 -8.55 8.05 -1.26
N THR A 30 -8.47 9.15 -2.01
CA THR A 30 -7.37 9.46 -2.94
C THR A 30 -6.69 10.77 -2.57
N SER A 31 -5.38 10.80 -2.71
CA SER A 31 -4.59 12.03 -2.48
C SER A 31 -4.83 13.09 -3.56
N MET A 32 -5.33 12.72 -4.73
CA MET A 32 -5.78 13.66 -5.76
C MET A 32 -7.12 14.32 -5.41
N ARG A 33 -7.87 13.75 -4.45
CA ARG A 33 -9.19 14.24 -3.97
C ARG A 33 -10.26 14.30 -5.05
N VAL A 34 -10.15 13.42 -6.06
CA VAL A 34 -11.15 13.22 -7.12
C VAL A 34 -11.58 11.75 -7.15
N GLY A 35 -12.71 11.49 -7.76
CA GLY A 35 -13.30 10.16 -7.95
C GLY A 35 -14.72 10.05 -7.40
N GLY A 36 -15.62 9.59 -8.24
CA GLY A 36 -17.00 9.29 -7.92
C GLY A 36 -17.17 8.04 -7.06
N ALA A 37 -18.41 7.58 -6.94
CA ALA A 37 -18.75 6.47 -6.05
C ALA A 37 -18.34 5.11 -6.63
N VAL A 38 -17.88 4.22 -5.73
CA VAL A 38 -17.79 2.78 -5.97
C VAL A 38 -18.95 2.07 -5.29
N ARG A 39 -19.28 0.85 -5.74
CA ARG A 39 -20.41 0.10 -5.16
C ARG A 39 -20.26 -0.13 -3.67
N ALA A 40 -19.08 -0.55 -3.25
CA ALA A 40 -18.78 -0.76 -1.84
C ALA A 40 -17.29 -0.52 -1.54
N TYR A 41 -17.03 -0.03 -0.34
CA TYR A 41 -15.70 0.12 0.25
C TYR A 41 -15.68 -0.60 1.58
N ALA A 42 -14.72 -1.49 1.80
CA ALA A 42 -14.54 -2.20 3.06
C ALA A 42 -13.12 -2.00 3.59
N ALA A 43 -12.97 -1.82 4.90
CA ALA A 43 -11.68 -1.70 5.58
C ALA A 43 -11.54 -2.81 6.65
N PRO A 44 -11.11 -4.01 6.27
CA PRO A 44 -10.86 -5.12 7.20
C PRO A 44 -9.75 -4.75 8.19
N GLN A 45 -9.97 -5.06 9.48
CA GLN A 45 -9.00 -4.79 10.54
C GLN A 45 -8.00 -5.94 10.73
N GLU A 46 -8.39 -7.14 10.28
CA GLU A 46 -7.64 -8.38 10.47
C GLU A 46 -7.56 -9.16 9.16
N VAL A 47 -6.51 -9.99 9.05
CA VAL A 47 -6.32 -10.90 7.91
C VAL A 47 -7.50 -11.86 7.76
N SER A 48 -8.09 -12.33 8.85
CA SER A 48 -9.28 -13.20 8.87
C SER A 48 -10.48 -12.55 8.19
N SER A 49 -10.78 -11.29 8.53
CA SER A 49 -11.87 -10.52 7.92
C SER A 49 -11.60 -10.25 6.45
N LEU A 50 -10.35 -9.89 6.08
CA LEU A 50 -9.96 -9.69 4.70
C LEU A 50 -10.13 -10.97 3.87
N SER A 51 -9.64 -12.11 4.40
CA SER A 51 -9.75 -13.40 3.73
C SER A 51 -11.21 -13.80 3.53
N LYS A 52 -12.08 -13.54 4.53
CA LYS A 52 -13.52 -13.83 4.42
C LYS A 52 -14.19 -12.96 3.37
N VAL A 53 -13.87 -11.65 3.29
CA VAL A 53 -14.37 -10.76 2.21
C VAL A 53 -13.94 -11.27 0.86
N CYS A 54 -12.66 -11.60 0.70
CA CYS A 54 -12.12 -12.14 -0.55
C CYS A 54 -12.77 -13.47 -0.94
N PHE A 55 -13.02 -14.34 0.04
CA PHE A 55 -13.73 -15.60 -0.18
C PHE A 55 -15.14 -15.35 -0.72
N ILE A 56 -15.93 -14.53 -0.06
CA ILE A 56 -17.31 -14.22 -0.49
C ILE A 56 -17.31 -13.60 -1.90
N LEU A 57 -16.44 -12.61 -2.15
CA LEU A 57 -16.35 -12.00 -3.48
C LEU A 57 -16.05 -13.05 -4.56
N LYS A 58 -15.12 -13.98 -4.29
CA LYS A 58 -14.78 -15.06 -5.23
C LYS A 58 -15.97 -16.01 -5.50
N GLU A 59 -16.74 -16.37 -4.46
CA GLU A 59 -17.94 -17.22 -4.64
C GLU A 59 -19.02 -16.54 -5.53
N HIS A 60 -18.97 -15.22 -5.63
CA HIS A 60 -19.81 -14.42 -6.52
C HIS A 60 -19.13 -14.05 -7.86
N ASP A 61 -18.00 -14.69 -8.21
CA ASP A 61 -17.21 -14.41 -9.42
C ASP A 61 -16.70 -12.95 -9.49
N LEU A 62 -16.38 -12.35 -8.33
CA LEU A 62 -15.92 -10.98 -8.20
C LEU A 62 -14.48 -10.92 -7.70
N ALA A 63 -13.75 -9.88 -8.13
CA ALA A 63 -12.43 -9.56 -7.62
C ALA A 63 -12.44 -8.16 -7.00
N PRO A 64 -11.88 -7.98 -5.80
CA PRO A 64 -11.76 -6.65 -5.20
C PRO A 64 -10.68 -5.82 -5.86
N TYR A 65 -10.85 -4.49 -5.82
CA TYR A 65 -9.77 -3.55 -6.04
C TYR A 65 -9.10 -3.23 -4.69
N ILE A 66 -7.79 -3.49 -4.58
CA ILE A 66 -7.05 -3.26 -3.34
C ILE A 66 -6.47 -1.85 -3.33
N LEU A 67 -6.79 -1.08 -2.30
CA LEU A 67 -6.38 0.31 -2.16
C LEU A 67 -5.57 0.53 -0.89
N GLY A 68 -4.41 1.17 -1.04
CA GLY A 68 -3.68 1.79 0.08
C GLY A 68 -4.17 3.22 0.32
N ASN A 69 -3.26 4.19 0.49
CA ASN A 69 -3.61 5.60 0.68
C ASN A 69 -4.06 6.34 -0.60
N GLY A 70 -4.32 5.64 -1.72
CA GLY A 70 -4.79 6.26 -2.95
C GLY A 70 -3.86 7.33 -3.54
N THR A 71 -2.54 7.18 -3.34
CA THR A 71 -1.54 8.20 -3.71
C THR A 71 -0.94 8.01 -5.11
N ASN A 72 -1.34 6.94 -5.80
CA ASN A 72 -0.84 6.59 -7.14
C ASN A 72 -1.97 6.15 -8.08
N VAL A 73 -3.19 6.60 -7.81
CA VAL A 73 -4.39 6.25 -8.57
C VAL A 73 -5.29 7.46 -8.75
N VAL A 74 -6.07 7.43 -9.82
CA VAL A 74 -7.14 8.39 -10.11
C VAL A 74 -8.39 7.61 -10.44
N PHE A 75 -9.49 7.89 -9.76
CA PHE A 75 -10.79 7.32 -10.06
C PHE A 75 -11.59 8.30 -10.94
N PRO A 76 -12.44 7.79 -11.87
CA PRO A 76 -13.30 8.63 -12.69
C PRO A 76 -14.36 9.35 -11.84
N ASP A 77 -14.72 10.55 -12.22
CA ASP A 77 -15.73 11.36 -11.50
C ASP A 77 -17.13 10.75 -11.58
N ASP A 78 -17.45 10.05 -12.68
CA ASP A 78 -18.70 9.30 -12.82
C ASP A 78 -18.79 8.06 -11.92
N GLY A 79 -17.67 7.70 -11.27
CA GLY A 79 -17.56 6.55 -10.36
C GLY A 79 -17.37 5.21 -11.08
N CYS A 80 -17.38 4.16 -10.27
CA CYS A 80 -17.22 2.76 -10.70
C CYS A 80 -18.29 1.90 -9.99
N PRO A 81 -19.54 1.88 -10.45
CA PRO A 81 -20.65 1.24 -9.75
C PRO A 81 -20.52 -0.30 -9.64
N ASP A 82 -19.66 -0.91 -10.45
CA ASP A 82 -19.40 -2.35 -10.44
C ASP A 82 -18.14 -2.72 -9.63
N LEU A 83 -17.56 -1.78 -8.89
CA LEU A 83 -16.31 -2.01 -8.17
C LEU A 83 -16.53 -2.19 -6.66
N PHE A 84 -15.94 -3.26 -6.11
CA PHE A 84 -15.75 -3.45 -4.67
C PHE A 84 -14.30 -3.10 -4.32
N VAL A 85 -14.12 -2.13 -3.43
CA VAL A 85 -12.78 -1.69 -2.97
C VAL A 85 -12.50 -2.23 -1.58
N ILE A 86 -11.32 -2.79 -1.37
CA ILE A 86 -10.78 -3.12 -0.06
C ILE A 86 -9.66 -2.13 0.26
N GLY A 87 -9.90 -1.29 1.27
CA GLY A 87 -8.88 -0.43 1.87
C GLY A 87 -8.01 -1.22 2.84
N THR A 88 -6.70 -0.99 2.81
CA THR A 88 -5.74 -1.69 3.68
C THR A 88 -5.34 -0.89 4.92
N GLU A 89 -5.90 0.31 5.14
CA GLU A 89 -5.49 1.25 6.19
C GLU A 89 -5.62 0.70 7.62
N LYS A 90 -6.46 -0.31 7.82
CA LYS A 90 -6.63 -0.97 9.12
C LYS A 90 -5.61 -2.08 9.38
N LEU A 91 -4.93 -2.58 8.37
CA LEU A 91 -3.80 -3.51 8.51
C LEU A 91 -2.54 -2.73 8.91
N ASN A 92 -2.52 -2.14 10.10
CA ASN A 92 -1.55 -1.12 10.50
C ASN A 92 -0.65 -1.51 11.68
N GLN A 93 -0.49 -2.81 11.93
CA GLN A 93 0.44 -3.33 12.93
C GLN A 93 1.89 -3.00 12.55
N LEU A 94 2.69 -2.58 13.54
CA LEU A 94 4.09 -2.19 13.35
C LEU A 94 4.88 -2.49 14.62
N PHE A 95 5.87 -3.37 14.53
CA PHE A 95 6.68 -3.80 15.68
C PHE A 95 8.02 -4.40 15.24
N LEU A 96 8.98 -4.47 16.18
CA LEU A 96 10.23 -5.22 15.99
C LEU A 96 9.95 -6.72 16.08
N CYS A 97 10.36 -7.49 15.07
CA CYS A 97 10.16 -8.94 15.02
C CYS A 97 11.49 -9.73 15.07
N GLY A 98 12.58 -9.07 15.37
CA GLY A 98 13.94 -9.63 15.50
C GLY A 98 14.98 -8.52 15.54
N GLU A 99 16.25 -8.88 15.67
CA GLU A 99 17.35 -7.92 15.61
C GLU A 99 17.42 -7.31 14.20
N GLY A 100 17.35 -5.99 14.10
CA GLY A 100 17.31 -5.26 12.83
C GLY A 100 16.06 -5.51 11.98
N LYS A 101 15.02 -6.20 12.50
CA LYS A 101 13.84 -6.56 11.72
C LYS A 101 12.57 -5.86 12.19
N ILE A 102 11.85 -5.32 11.23
CA ILE A 102 10.56 -4.64 11.44
C ILE A 102 9.47 -5.38 10.68
N TYR A 103 8.42 -5.80 11.40
CA TYR A 103 7.15 -6.20 10.80
C TYR A 103 6.28 -4.96 10.57
N ALA A 104 5.73 -4.82 9.38
CA ALA A 104 4.79 -3.75 9.05
C ALA A 104 3.60 -4.30 8.24
N GLY A 105 2.39 -4.07 8.71
CA GLY A 105 1.16 -4.34 7.98
C GLY A 105 1.04 -3.46 6.73
N ALA A 106 0.33 -3.95 5.71
CA ALA A 106 0.22 -3.31 4.41
C ALA A 106 -0.34 -1.88 4.46
N GLY A 107 -1.15 -1.55 5.47
CA GLY A 107 -1.75 -0.23 5.70
C GLY A 107 -0.86 0.76 6.44
N VAL A 108 0.27 0.36 6.98
CA VAL A 108 1.23 1.26 7.64
C VAL A 108 1.72 2.29 6.63
N SER A 109 1.68 3.59 6.95
CA SER A 109 2.26 4.61 6.07
C SER A 109 3.78 4.49 6.01
N LEU A 110 4.37 4.78 4.86
CA LEU A 110 5.82 4.75 4.67
C LEU A 110 6.54 5.73 5.59
N SER A 111 5.94 6.89 5.88
CA SER A 111 6.48 7.85 6.84
C SER A 111 6.48 7.31 8.27
N LYS A 112 5.41 6.59 8.69
CA LYS A 112 5.34 5.95 10.01
C LYS A 112 6.37 4.84 10.13
N LEU A 113 6.54 4.02 9.10
CA LEU A 113 7.57 2.98 9.05
C LEU A 113 8.98 3.58 9.20
N ALA A 114 9.31 4.62 8.41
CA ALA A 114 10.61 5.28 8.49
C ALA A 114 10.87 5.93 9.87
N GLY A 115 9.85 6.58 10.44
CA GLY A 115 9.93 7.13 11.80
C GLY A 115 10.14 6.05 12.87
N PHE A 116 9.47 4.90 12.73
CA PHE A 116 9.64 3.77 13.63
C PHE A 116 11.06 3.16 13.54
N ALA A 117 11.59 3.03 12.31
CA ALA A 117 12.98 2.59 12.11
C ALA A 117 13.98 3.54 12.77
N GLN A 118 13.83 4.86 12.60
CA GLN A 118 14.66 5.89 13.21
C GLN A 118 14.61 5.83 14.74
N GLN A 119 13.43 5.67 15.35
CA GLN A 119 13.26 5.55 16.81
C GLN A 119 13.98 4.33 17.40
N ASN A 120 14.19 3.28 16.58
CA ASN A 120 14.90 2.06 16.95
C ASN A 120 16.36 2.05 16.45
N SER A 121 16.90 3.20 16.01
CA SER A 121 18.26 3.32 15.49
C SER A 121 18.56 2.36 14.33
N LEU A 122 17.58 2.17 13.43
CA LEU A 122 17.68 1.33 12.23
C LEU A 122 17.73 2.20 10.98
N THR A 123 18.80 2.07 10.20
CA THR A 123 19.06 2.82 8.95
C THR A 123 18.60 2.04 7.73
N GLY A 124 18.32 2.73 6.61
CA GLY A 124 17.94 2.16 5.32
C GLY A 124 16.57 2.60 4.81
N LEU A 125 15.71 3.20 5.66
CA LEU A 125 14.37 3.66 5.29
C LEU A 125 14.22 5.19 5.24
N GLU A 126 15.29 5.95 5.32
CA GLU A 126 15.27 7.42 5.34
C GLU A 126 14.60 8.00 4.07
N PHE A 127 14.85 7.35 2.90
CA PHE A 127 14.26 7.74 1.61
C PHE A 127 12.73 7.66 1.61
N ALA A 128 12.16 6.77 2.44
CA ALA A 128 10.73 6.50 2.49
C ALA A 128 9.95 7.54 3.34
N SER A 129 10.64 8.31 4.19
CA SER A 129 10.02 9.22 5.16
C SER A 129 9.09 10.27 4.56
N GLY A 130 9.38 10.71 3.34
CA GLY A 130 8.57 11.70 2.61
C GLY A 130 7.71 11.11 1.48
N ILE A 131 7.74 9.79 1.24
CA ILE A 131 6.92 9.19 0.20
C ILE A 131 5.49 9.02 0.74
N PRO A 132 4.46 9.63 0.12
CA PRO A 132 3.08 9.38 0.49
C PRO A 132 2.67 7.98 0.01
N GLY A 133 2.01 7.23 0.87
CA GLY A 133 1.56 5.88 0.55
C GLY A 133 1.71 4.92 1.72
N THR A 134 1.32 3.70 1.49
CA THR A 134 1.38 2.60 2.47
C THR A 134 2.49 1.61 2.14
N VAL A 135 2.86 0.78 3.11
CA VAL A 135 3.79 -0.34 2.94
C VAL A 135 3.34 -1.25 1.80
N GLY A 136 2.08 -1.68 1.76
CA GLY A 136 1.57 -2.54 0.69
C GLY A 136 1.67 -1.87 -0.68
N GLY A 137 1.16 -0.64 -0.83
CA GLY A 137 1.23 0.10 -2.09
C GLY A 137 2.68 0.42 -2.51
N GLY A 138 3.54 0.77 -1.54
CA GLY A 138 4.97 0.98 -1.78
C GLY A 138 5.69 -0.27 -2.25
N THR A 139 5.33 -1.43 -1.71
CA THR A 139 5.89 -2.75 -2.11
C THR A 139 5.44 -3.11 -3.54
N VAL A 140 4.15 -2.96 -3.87
CA VAL A 140 3.65 -3.19 -5.25
C VAL A 140 4.44 -2.36 -6.26
N MET A 141 4.72 -1.11 -5.96
CA MET A 141 5.39 -0.16 -6.85
C MET A 141 6.92 -0.18 -6.74
N ASN A 142 7.51 -0.99 -5.86
CA ASN A 142 8.92 -0.85 -5.46
C ASN A 142 9.25 0.65 -5.29
N ALA A 143 8.49 1.31 -4.40
CA ALA A 143 8.58 2.75 -4.20
C ALA A 143 10.01 3.16 -3.82
N GLY A 144 10.47 4.27 -4.37
CA GLY A 144 11.82 4.75 -4.09
C GLY A 144 11.98 6.23 -4.39
N ALA A 145 12.91 6.83 -3.69
CA ALA A 145 13.31 8.23 -3.83
C ALA A 145 14.78 8.40 -3.41
N TYR A 146 15.46 9.37 -3.99
CA TYR A 146 16.83 9.77 -3.60
C TYR A 146 17.86 8.64 -3.58
N GLY A 147 17.69 7.65 -4.45
CA GLY A 147 18.61 6.51 -4.61
C GLY A 147 18.26 5.26 -3.80
N GLY A 148 17.32 5.34 -2.84
CA GLY A 148 16.81 4.16 -2.11
C GLY A 148 15.51 3.64 -2.70
N GLU A 149 15.27 2.34 -2.61
CA GLU A 149 14.06 1.65 -3.04
C GLU A 149 13.60 0.64 -1.98
N MET A 150 12.30 0.31 -1.97
CA MET A 150 11.73 -0.66 -1.02
C MET A 150 12.45 -2.01 -1.05
N LYS A 151 12.82 -2.51 -2.24
CA LYS A 151 13.55 -3.77 -2.41
C LYS A 151 14.86 -3.85 -1.63
N ASP A 152 15.50 -2.71 -1.36
CA ASP A 152 16.80 -2.66 -0.69
C ASP A 152 16.68 -3.04 0.80
N CYS A 153 15.48 -2.91 1.36
CA CYS A 153 15.17 -3.12 2.78
C CYS A 153 14.24 -4.30 3.04
N ILE A 154 13.50 -4.79 2.04
CA ILE A 154 12.54 -5.88 2.19
C ILE A 154 13.27 -7.21 2.35
N GLU A 155 12.89 -7.99 3.37
CA GLU A 155 13.29 -9.38 3.58
C GLU A 155 12.25 -10.32 2.99
N SER A 156 10.98 -10.20 3.41
CA SER A 156 9.86 -11.02 2.93
C SER A 156 8.56 -10.24 2.87
N VAL A 157 7.62 -10.77 2.09
CA VAL A 157 6.27 -10.22 1.89
C VAL A 157 5.25 -11.31 2.10
N VAL A 158 4.30 -11.10 3.01
CA VAL A 158 3.17 -12.00 3.20
C VAL A 158 1.99 -11.52 2.36
N ILE A 159 1.44 -12.43 1.57
CA ILE A 159 0.30 -12.18 0.70
C ILE A 159 -0.85 -13.13 0.98
N TYR A 160 -2.07 -12.71 0.67
CA TYR A 160 -3.21 -13.57 0.43
C TYR A 160 -3.42 -13.70 -1.08
N TYR A 161 -3.44 -14.93 -1.58
CA TYR A 161 -3.64 -15.22 -3.01
C TYR A 161 -5.06 -15.71 -3.24
N LEU A 162 -5.91 -14.85 -3.81
CA LEU A 162 -7.34 -15.10 -4.00
C LEU A 162 -7.66 -16.37 -4.81
N PRO A 163 -6.96 -16.67 -5.94
CA PRO A 163 -7.26 -17.86 -6.72
C PRO A 163 -7.18 -19.17 -5.94
N GLU A 164 -6.24 -19.27 -5.00
CA GLU A 164 -6.03 -20.45 -4.17
C GLU A 164 -6.58 -20.32 -2.75
N GLN A 165 -6.99 -19.10 -2.35
CA GLN A 165 -7.48 -18.77 -1.00
C GLN A 165 -6.46 -19.14 0.08
N LYS A 166 -5.17 -18.86 -0.18
CA LYS A 166 -4.06 -19.22 0.68
C LYS A 166 -3.15 -18.04 0.99
N LEU A 167 -2.47 -18.15 2.13
CA LEU A 167 -1.37 -17.27 2.50
C LEU A 167 -0.07 -17.81 1.94
N TYR A 168 0.75 -16.91 1.44
CA TYR A 168 2.13 -17.19 1.01
C TYR A 168 3.06 -16.15 1.60
N GLU A 169 4.24 -16.60 1.99
CA GLU A 169 5.37 -15.73 2.27
C GLU A 169 6.36 -15.82 1.11
N LEU A 170 6.68 -14.69 0.52
CA LEU A 170 7.59 -14.56 -0.62
C LEU A 170 8.86 -13.88 -0.16
N SER A 171 10.02 -14.45 -0.50
CA SER A 171 11.31 -13.78 -0.30
C SER A 171 11.43 -12.56 -1.21
N ARG A 172 12.37 -11.65 -0.90
CA ARG A 172 12.68 -10.49 -1.74
C ARG A 172 12.93 -10.88 -3.21
N GLU A 173 13.67 -11.95 -3.44
CA GLU A 173 14.01 -12.46 -4.79
C GLU A 173 12.77 -12.92 -5.54
N GLN A 174 11.84 -13.59 -4.87
CA GLN A 174 10.58 -14.06 -5.44
C GLN A 174 9.65 -12.90 -5.83
N CYS A 175 9.77 -11.75 -5.17
CA CYS A 175 8.99 -10.54 -5.48
C CYS A 175 9.39 -9.88 -6.82
N LYS A 176 10.50 -10.26 -7.45
CA LYS A 176 10.97 -9.79 -8.77
C LYS A 176 10.95 -8.27 -8.92
N PHE A 177 11.47 -7.57 -7.92
CA PHE A 177 11.51 -6.12 -7.93
C PHE A 177 12.39 -5.55 -9.04
N ALA A 178 11.86 -4.52 -9.73
CA ALA A 178 12.58 -3.70 -10.69
C ALA A 178 12.16 -2.22 -10.53
N TYR A 179 12.71 -1.33 -11.34
CA TYR A 179 12.36 0.10 -11.27
C TYR A 179 10.86 0.31 -11.47
N ARG A 180 10.18 0.79 -10.42
CA ARG A 180 8.71 1.00 -10.38
C ARG A 180 7.91 -0.23 -10.78
N SER A 181 8.40 -1.43 -10.42
CA SER A 181 7.80 -2.71 -10.79
C SER A 181 8.05 -3.79 -9.74
N SER A 182 7.13 -4.72 -9.65
CA SER A 182 7.22 -5.95 -8.86
C SER A 182 6.33 -7.05 -9.45
N LEU A 183 6.49 -8.28 -8.97
CA LEU A 183 5.60 -9.41 -9.29
C LEU A 183 4.12 -9.05 -9.05
N PHE A 184 3.83 -8.31 -7.99
CA PHE A 184 2.47 -7.99 -7.54
C PHE A 184 1.65 -7.15 -8.54
N GLN A 185 2.29 -6.47 -9.49
CA GLN A 185 1.59 -5.73 -10.56
C GLN A 185 1.00 -6.66 -11.63
N THR A 186 1.51 -7.87 -11.76
CA THR A 186 1.10 -8.86 -12.76
C THR A 186 0.44 -10.09 -12.16
N MET A 187 0.56 -10.28 -10.85
CA MET A 187 -0.04 -11.40 -10.11
C MET A 187 -1.50 -11.07 -9.75
N ALA A 188 -2.41 -11.33 -10.69
CA ALA A 188 -3.84 -11.09 -10.48
C ALA A 188 -4.36 -11.81 -9.22
N GLY A 189 -5.17 -11.11 -8.43
CA GLY A 189 -5.74 -11.67 -7.20
C GLY A 189 -4.74 -11.76 -6.03
N CYS A 190 -3.63 -11.04 -6.07
CA CYS A 190 -2.68 -10.95 -4.97
C CYS A 190 -3.00 -9.74 -4.07
N VAL A 191 -3.09 -9.97 -2.76
CA VAL A 191 -3.27 -8.94 -1.73
C VAL A 191 -2.08 -8.98 -0.77
N ILE A 192 -1.28 -7.92 -0.72
CA ILE A 192 -0.20 -7.81 0.28
C ILE A 192 -0.83 -7.54 1.65
N LEU A 193 -0.45 -8.33 2.65
CA LEU A 193 -0.94 -8.23 4.01
C LEU A 193 0.07 -7.57 4.94
N SER A 194 1.33 -7.94 4.80
CA SER A 194 2.44 -7.41 5.60
C SER A 194 3.78 -7.60 4.91
N VAL A 195 4.77 -6.87 5.41
CA VAL A 195 6.15 -6.93 4.93
C VAL A 195 7.08 -6.99 6.14
N VAL A 196 8.09 -7.83 6.05
CA VAL A 196 9.23 -7.83 6.98
C VAL A 196 10.38 -7.09 6.32
N PHE A 197 10.90 -6.11 7.04
CA PHE A 197 12.08 -5.34 6.65
C PHE A 197 13.29 -5.82 7.44
N SER A 198 14.44 -5.91 6.78
CA SER A 198 15.73 -6.19 7.40
C SER A 198 16.63 -4.96 7.21
N LEU A 199 17.03 -4.35 8.32
CA LEU A 199 17.72 -3.07 8.38
C LEU A 199 19.00 -3.20 9.22
N GLU A 200 19.95 -2.32 8.98
CA GLU A 200 21.19 -2.24 9.76
C GLU A 200 21.02 -1.29 10.94
N SER A 201 21.78 -1.54 12.00
CA SER A 201 21.89 -0.60 13.11
C SER A 201 22.64 0.67 12.67
N GLY A 202 22.17 1.82 13.10
CA GLY A 202 22.74 3.12 12.76
C GLY A 202 22.66 4.12 13.90
N ASP A 203 23.18 5.32 13.68
CA ASP A 203 23.06 6.42 14.61
C ASP A 203 21.71 7.11 14.44
N GLY A 204 20.85 7.09 15.47
CA GLY A 204 19.50 7.64 15.42
C GLY A 204 19.44 9.13 15.11
N GLU A 205 20.45 9.93 15.49
CA GLU A 205 20.53 11.36 15.17
C GLU A 205 20.90 11.59 13.70
N GLN A 206 21.86 10.84 13.18
CA GLN A 206 22.24 10.89 11.77
C GLN A 206 21.09 10.45 10.86
N ILE A 207 20.37 9.39 11.23
CA ILE A 207 19.15 8.94 10.52
C ILE A 207 18.12 10.06 10.49
N ALA A 208 17.83 10.68 11.64
CA ALA A 208 16.88 11.79 11.73
C ALA A 208 17.31 13.02 10.90
N GLU A 209 18.61 13.35 10.92
CA GLU A 209 19.18 14.42 10.09
C GLU A 209 18.95 14.14 8.59
N LYS A 210 19.27 12.91 8.15
CA LYS A 210 19.08 12.47 6.78
C LYS A 210 17.60 12.56 6.34
N MET A 211 16.68 12.12 7.20
CA MET A 211 15.25 12.25 6.94
C MET A 211 14.82 13.71 6.81
N ARG A 212 15.32 14.61 7.67
CA ARG A 212 15.06 16.07 7.59
C ARG A 212 15.56 16.66 6.27
N GLU A 213 16.80 16.33 5.88
CA GLU A 213 17.38 16.76 4.61
C GLU A 213 16.51 16.34 3.41
N LEU A 214 16.17 15.04 3.33
CA LEU A 214 15.40 14.49 2.21
C LEU A 214 13.99 15.10 2.13
N ASN A 215 13.35 15.31 3.29
CA ASN A 215 12.03 15.94 3.36
C ASN A 215 12.08 17.44 2.99
N ALA A 216 13.13 18.16 3.36
CA ALA A 216 13.35 19.54 2.93
C ALA A 216 13.51 19.62 1.41
N ARG A 217 14.39 18.80 0.82
CA ARG A 217 14.58 18.71 -0.64
C ARG A 217 13.29 18.38 -1.39
N ARG A 218 12.38 17.60 -0.75
CA ARG A 218 11.08 17.29 -1.34
C ARG A 218 10.14 18.48 -1.32
N ARG A 219 10.03 19.20 -0.20
CA ARG A 219 9.22 20.42 -0.08
C ARG A 219 9.63 21.49 -1.08
N ASP A 220 10.95 21.65 -1.30
CA ASP A 220 11.47 22.66 -2.24
C ASP A 220 11.12 22.34 -3.71
N LYS A 221 10.85 21.06 -4.04
CA LYS A 221 10.65 20.61 -5.42
C LYS A 221 9.23 20.21 -5.77
N GLN A 222 8.36 20.04 -4.78
CA GLN A 222 7.00 19.54 -4.99
C GLN A 222 5.99 20.38 -4.20
N PRO A 223 4.85 20.75 -4.83
CA PRO A 223 3.77 21.48 -4.16
C PRO A 223 2.98 20.52 -3.25
N LEU A 224 3.50 20.24 -2.04
CA LEU A 224 2.92 19.25 -1.11
C LEU A 224 1.58 19.68 -0.50
N ASP A 225 1.21 20.94 -0.64
CA ASP A 225 -0.07 21.55 -0.24
C ASP A 225 -1.21 21.29 -1.24
N LEU A 226 -0.86 20.89 -2.46
CA LEU A 226 -1.84 20.60 -3.51
C LEU A 226 -2.15 19.09 -3.61
N PRO A 227 -3.39 18.73 -4.03
CA PRO A 227 -3.74 17.36 -4.36
C PRO A 227 -2.82 16.78 -5.44
N SER A 228 -2.39 15.54 -5.30
CA SER A 228 -1.45 14.91 -6.23
C SER A 228 -1.63 13.41 -6.26
N ALA A 229 -1.54 12.79 -7.43
CA ALA A 229 -1.48 11.34 -7.62
C ALA A 229 -0.05 10.85 -7.94
N GLY A 230 0.97 11.63 -7.61
CA GLY A 230 2.38 11.32 -7.89
C GLY A 230 2.80 11.68 -9.32
N SER A 231 3.92 11.11 -9.77
CA SER A 231 4.46 11.38 -11.11
C SER A 231 3.72 10.55 -12.16
N ALA A 232 3.15 11.22 -13.18
CA ALA A 232 2.43 10.57 -14.27
C ALA A 232 3.35 9.75 -15.19
N PHE A 233 4.63 10.11 -15.29
CA PHE A 233 5.58 9.45 -16.18
C PHE A 233 6.70 8.76 -15.41
N LYS A 234 7.07 7.56 -15.85
CA LYS A 234 8.31 6.90 -15.42
C LYS A 234 9.50 7.67 -15.98
N ARG A 235 10.60 7.73 -15.20
CA ARG A 235 11.85 8.31 -15.69
C ARG A 235 12.44 7.37 -16.77
N PRO A 236 12.70 7.86 -17.98
CA PRO A 236 13.43 7.09 -18.97
C PRO A 236 14.91 6.91 -18.55
N GLU A 237 15.53 5.84 -19.01
CA GLU A 237 16.95 5.56 -18.68
C GLU A 237 17.85 6.70 -19.15
N GLY A 238 18.71 7.18 -18.25
CA GLY A 238 19.64 8.29 -18.54
C GLY A 238 19.01 9.68 -18.68
N HIS A 239 17.68 9.83 -18.60
CA HIS A 239 16.97 11.09 -18.86
C HIS A 239 15.93 11.41 -17.80
N TYR A 240 15.32 12.60 -17.92
CA TYR A 240 14.18 13.05 -17.13
C TYR A 240 12.95 13.21 -18.05
N ALA A 241 11.78 12.72 -17.63
CA ALA A 241 10.55 12.79 -18.43
C ALA A 241 10.06 14.23 -18.69
N ALA A 242 10.49 15.19 -17.87
CA ALA A 242 10.08 16.60 -17.93
C ALA A 242 11.12 17.51 -18.61
N ARG A 243 12.02 16.97 -19.43
CA ARG A 243 13.01 17.74 -20.20
C ARG A 243 12.91 17.42 -21.67
#